data_720a28f5f709a987a99881165134133c
#
_entry.id   720a28f5f709a987a99881165134133c
#
_cell.length_a   1.000
_cell.length_b   1.000
_cell.length_c   1.000
_cell.angle_alpha   90.00
_cell.angle_beta   90.00
_cell.angle_gamma   90.00
#
_symmetry.space_group_name_H-M   'P 1'
#
loop_
_entity.id
_entity.type
_entity.pdbx_description
1 polymer ?
#
loop_
_entity_poly.entity_id
_entity_poly.type
_entity_poly.pdbx_seq_one_letter_code
_entity_poly.pdbx_strand_id
1 'polypeptide(L)'
;MMLFCLISNSNKENLKDSFNIIFTGMIFMLVILTLARVIMLFQFALSPFSEISFKEQLGFFILSLRFDLKIITIAYSLPLLLTICLFSFNFFKKIKKFLQIYSHFVIFVIFVFAVINYFYFKTYEKCIDTFIFAISKEDPLAVLKTVISDYPVFTGLIGIIIACVVYKLLHKKLLNFLA
;
A
#
# COMPACT_ATOMS: atom_id res chain seq x y z
N MET A 1 6.89 29.72 -15.90
CA MET A 1 7.43 30.52 -14.78
C MET A 1 6.46 31.60 -14.26
N MET A 2 5.52 32.12 -15.06
CA MET A 2 4.56 33.18 -14.65
C MET A 2 3.37 32.68 -13.79
N LEU A 3 2.95 31.44 -13.90
CA LEU A 3 1.82 30.85 -13.13
C LEU A 3 2.12 30.62 -11.63
N PHE A 4 3.40 30.52 -11.26
CA PHE A 4 3.83 30.28 -9.88
C PHE A 4 3.80 31.54 -8.99
N CYS A 5 3.78 32.73 -9.58
CA CYS A 5 3.85 33.99 -8.85
C CYS A 5 2.49 34.51 -8.34
N LEU A 6 1.37 33.97 -8.85
CA LEU A 6 -0.01 34.42 -8.53
C LEU A 6 -0.70 33.57 -7.46
N ILE A 7 0.03 32.63 -6.84
CA ILE A 7 -0.54 31.70 -5.87
C ILE A 7 -0.49 32.37 -4.49
N SER A 8 -1.68 32.62 -3.92
CA SER A 8 -1.82 33.06 -2.53
C SER A 8 -1.06 32.11 -1.58
N ASN A 9 -0.42 32.63 -0.54
CA ASN A 9 0.33 31.85 0.44
C ASN A 9 -0.51 30.69 1.03
N SER A 10 -1.79 30.89 1.25
CA SER A 10 -2.74 29.85 1.69
C SER A 10 -2.83 28.68 0.71
N ASN A 11 -2.72 28.93 -0.60
CA ASN A 11 -2.77 27.87 -1.61
C ASN A 11 -1.47 27.06 -1.65
N LYS A 12 -0.34 27.70 -1.37
CA LYS A 12 0.97 27.01 -1.29
C LYS A 12 1.02 26.04 -0.10
N GLU A 13 0.51 26.44 1.06
CA GLU A 13 0.42 25.58 2.24
C GLU A 13 -0.51 24.38 2.00
N ASN A 14 -1.67 24.60 1.43
CA ASN A 14 -2.61 23.53 1.10
C ASN A 14 -2.02 22.52 0.09
N LEU A 15 -1.24 23.01 -0.87
CA LEU A 15 -0.54 22.17 -1.83
C LEU A 15 0.53 21.32 -1.13
N LYS A 16 1.37 21.95 -0.29
CA LYS A 16 2.39 21.26 0.53
C LYS A 16 1.75 20.14 1.37
N ASP A 17 0.64 20.43 2.02
CA ASP A 17 -0.09 19.46 2.82
C ASP A 17 -0.61 18.29 1.98
N SER A 18 -1.14 18.57 0.78
CA SER A 18 -1.63 17.52 -0.12
C SER A 18 -0.50 16.60 -0.59
N PHE A 19 0.64 17.16 -0.96
CA PHE A 19 1.84 16.37 -1.29
C PHE A 19 2.35 15.56 -0.10
N ASN A 20 2.34 16.14 1.10
CA ASN A 20 2.74 15.42 2.32
C ASN A 20 1.84 14.20 2.59
N ILE A 21 0.53 14.33 2.37
CA ILE A 21 -0.41 13.21 2.52
C ILE A 21 -0.09 12.10 1.52
N ILE A 22 0.11 12.44 0.23
CA ILE A 22 0.46 11.49 -0.81
C ILE A 22 1.78 10.80 -0.48
N PHE A 23 2.82 11.57 -0.18
CA PHE A 23 4.16 11.04 0.10
C PHE A 23 4.19 10.14 1.34
N THR A 24 3.50 10.54 2.41
CA THR A 24 3.35 9.69 3.60
C THR A 24 2.64 8.38 3.28
N GLY A 25 1.58 8.43 2.48
CA GLY A 25 0.87 7.23 2.02
C GLY A 25 1.75 6.31 1.18
N MET A 26 2.56 6.86 0.27
CA MET A 26 3.51 6.10 -0.56
C MET A 26 4.58 5.40 0.28
N ILE A 27 5.18 6.11 1.25
CA ILE A 27 6.18 5.53 2.16
C ILE A 27 5.56 4.41 3.00
N PHE A 28 4.37 4.64 3.56
CA PHE A 28 3.72 3.64 4.40
C PHE A 28 3.35 2.38 3.60
N MET A 29 2.88 2.54 2.37
CA MET A 29 2.61 1.43 1.46
C MET A 29 3.89 0.64 1.13
N LEU A 30 5.01 1.33 0.88
CA LEU A 30 6.30 0.71 0.64
C LEU A 30 6.74 -0.12 1.85
N VAL A 31 6.60 0.41 3.07
CA VAL A 31 6.93 -0.31 4.30
C VAL A 31 6.07 -1.58 4.44
N ILE A 32 4.77 -1.51 4.19
CA ILE A 32 3.89 -2.69 4.26
C ILE A 32 4.32 -3.77 3.28
N LEU A 33 4.55 -3.40 2.01
CA LEU A 33 4.96 -4.36 0.97
C LEU A 33 6.30 -5.01 1.28
N THR A 34 7.27 -4.22 1.74
CA THR A 34 8.59 -4.72 2.14
C THR A 34 8.49 -5.65 3.35
N LEU A 35 7.72 -5.28 4.37
CA LEU A 35 7.51 -6.13 5.55
C LEU A 35 6.82 -7.45 5.20
N ALA A 36 5.76 -7.41 4.38
CA ALA A 36 5.08 -8.61 3.92
C ALA A 36 6.05 -9.58 3.22
N ARG A 37 6.91 -9.05 2.36
CA ARG A 37 7.93 -9.84 1.64
C ARG A 37 8.98 -10.42 2.57
N VAL A 38 9.48 -9.63 3.51
CA VAL A 38 10.45 -10.10 4.51
C VAL A 38 9.85 -11.22 5.35
N ILE A 39 8.60 -11.08 5.79
CA ILE A 39 7.89 -12.13 6.54
C ILE A 39 7.78 -13.42 5.70
N MET A 40 7.37 -13.30 4.43
CA MET A 40 7.26 -14.47 3.53
C MET A 40 8.62 -15.13 3.31
N LEU A 41 9.69 -14.35 3.14
CA LEU A 41 11.05 -14.87 2.97
C LEU A 41 11.49 -15.65 4.20
N PHE A 42 11.32 -15.10 5.39
CA PHE A 42 11.68 -15.79 6.64
C PHE A 42 10.86 -17.04 6.89
N GLN A 43 9.59 -17.05 6.50
CA GLN A 43 8.69 -18.16 6.77
C GLN A 43 8.86 -19.32 5.78
N PHE A 44 9.13 -19.04 4.50
CA PHE A 44 9.03 -20.04 3.44
C PHE A 44 10.32 -20.26 2.64
N ALA A 45 11.26 -19.32 2.64
CA ALA A 45 12.39 -19.35 1.73
C ALA A 45 13.75 -19.07 2.39
N LEU A 46 13.85 -19.13 3.73
CA LEU A 46 15.08 -18.76 4.42
C LEU A 46 16.25 -19.69 4.06
N SER A 47 16.04 -21.02 4.02
CA SER A 47 17.10 -21.99 3.70
C SER A 47 17.61 -21.83 2.27
N PRO A 48 16.78 -21.86 1.21
CA PRO A 48 17.27 -21.67 -0.15
C PRO A 48 17.84 -20.26 -0.37
N PHE A 49 17.32 -19.25 0.33
CA PHE A 49 17.83 -17.88 0.22
C PHE A 49 19.24 -17.71 0.83
N SER A 50 19.57 -18.46 1.89
CA SER A 50 20.89 -18.41 2.51
C SER A 50 21.98 -19.12 1.68
N GLU A 51 21.59 -20.03 0.77
CA GLU A 51 22.51 -20.77 -0.09
C GLU A 51 22.96 -20.00 -1.34
N ILE A 52 22.20 -18.97 -1.75
CA ILE A 52 22.51 -18.15 -2.92
C ILE A 52 23.59 -17.10 -2.61
N SER A 53 24.31 -16.68 -3.65
CA SER A 53 25.33 -15.64 -3.55
C SER A 53 24.75 -14.31 -3.05
N PHE A 54 25.54 -13.54 -2.28
CA PHE A 54 25.16 -12.20 -1.82
C PHE A 54 24.71 -11.26 -2.95
N LYS A 55 25.31 -11.37 -4.13
CA LYS A 55 24.91 -10.61 -5.31
C LYS A 55 23.49 -10.95 -5.76
N GLU A 56 23.11 -12.21 -5.70
CA GLU A 56 21.76 -12.67 -6.05
C GLU A 56 20.73 -12.26 -5.00
N GLN A 57 21.11 -12.30 -3.72
CA GLN A 57 20.28 -11.78 -2.62
C GLN A 57 19.97 -10.29 -2.82
N LEU A 58 20.99 -9.47 -3.11
CA LEU A 58 20.82 -8.07 -3.45
C LEU A 58 19.94 -7.87 -4.69
N GLY A 59 20.16 -8.67 -5.73
CA GLY A 59 19.35 -8.65 -6.95
C GLY A 59 17.88 -8.91 -6.66
N PHE A 60 17.57 -9.86 -5.78
CA PHE A 60 16.21 -10.15 -5.33
C PHE A 60 15.56 -8.91 -4.66
N PHE A 61 16.25 -8.25 -3.73
CA PHE A 61 15.69 -7.08 -3.06
C PHE A 61 15.51 -5.89 -4.00
N ILE A 62 16.46 -5.64 -4.90
CA ILE A 62 16.35 -4.55 -5.89
C ILE A 62 15.19 -4.80 -6.86
N LEU A 63 15.07 -6.02 -7.37
CA LEU A 63 13.97 -6.39 -8.26
C LEU A 63 12.62 -6.25 -7.56
N SER A 64 12.55 -6.70 -6.33
CA SER A 64 11.38 -6.60 -5.47
C SER A 64 10.96 -5.16 -5.25
N LEU A 65 11.89 -4.29 -4.86
CA LEU A 65 11.65 -2.86 -4.66
C LEU A 65 11.14 -2.19 -5.95
N ARG A 66 11.67 -2.58 -7.10
CA ARG A 66 11.21 -2.07 -8.40
C ARG A 66 9.75 -2.40 -8.67
N PHE A 67 9.28 -3.60 -8.32
CA PHE A 67 7.88 -3.97 -8.45
C PHE A 67 6.99 -3.23 -7.45
N ASP A 68 7.44 -3.09 -6.21
CA ASP A 68 6.71 -2.35 -5.19
C ASP A 68 6.52 -0.88 -5.58
N LEU A 69 7.59 -0.23 -6.06
CA LEU A 69 7.54 1.13 -6.57
C LEU A 69 6.58 1.29 -7.77
N LYS A 70 6.51 0.30 -8.66
CA LYS A 70 5.53 0.29 -9.75
C LYS A 70 4.09 0.34 -9.24
N ILE A 71 3.76 -0.53 -8.29
CA ILE A 71 2.41 -0.59 -7.70
C ILE A 71 2.07 0.73 -7.00
N ILE A 72 3.00 1.26 -6.22
CA ILE A 72 2.86 2.54 -5.51
C ILE A 72 2.63 3.69 -6.50
N THR A 73 3.43 3.77 -7.55
CA THR A 73 3.32 4.82 -8.57
C THR A 73 1.97 4.75 -9.28
N ILE A 74 1.50 3.58 -9.65
CA ILE A 74 0.18 3.39 -10.28
C ILE A 74 -0.92 3.83 -9.31
N ALA A 75 -0.89 3.40 -8.05
CA ALA A 75 -1.90 3.74 -7.06
C ALA A 75 -1.98 5.25 -6.79
N TYR A 76 -0.84 5.94 -6.73
CA TYR A 76 -0.82 7.37 -6.40
C TYR A 76 -0.74 8.31 -7.61
N SER A 77 -0.66 7.78 -8.85
CA SER A 77 -0.65 8.61 -10.07
C SER A 77 -1.91 9.45 -10.21
N LEU A 78 -3.08 8.85 -10.02
CA LEU A 78 -4.36 9.55 -10.11
C LEU A 78 -4.53 10.65 -9.03
N PRO A 79 -4.31 10.39 -7.73
CA PRO A 79 -4.34 11.43 -6.70
C PRO A 79 -3.35 12.57 -6.98
N LEU A 80 -2.16 12.25 -7.50
CA LEU A 80 -1.14 13.24 -7.81
C LEU A 80 -1.58 14.13 -8.97
N LEU A 81 -2.10 13.56 -10.04
CA LEU A 81 -2.67 14.28 -11.17
C LEU A 81 -3.84 15.16 -10.74
N LEU A 82 -4.77 14.64 -9.95
CA LEU A 82 -5.90 15.41 -9.42
C LEU A 82 -5.43 16.60 -8.58
N THR A 83 -4.41 16.41 -7.73
CA THR A 83 -3.85 17.49 -6.92
C THR A 83 -3.26 18.60 -7.78
N ILE A 84 -2.55 18.25 -8.86
CA ILE A 84 -1.95 19.22 -9.78
C ILE A 84 -3.02 19.93 -10.61
N CYS A 85 -3.99 19.19 -11.17
CA CYS A 85 -5.04 19.77 -12.01
C CYS A 85 -5.99 20.68 -11.22
N LEU A 86 -6.36 20.29 -10.02
CA LEU A 86 -7.31 21.03 -9.19
C LEU A 86 -6.65 22.15 -8.37
N PHE A 87 -5.32 22.28 -8.48
CA PHE A 87 -4.57 23.38 -7.87
C PHE A 87 -5.07 24.76 -8.29
N SER A 88 -5.54 24.91 -9.53
CA SER A 88 -6.10 26.16 -10.06
C SER A 88 -7.48 26.53 -9.49
N PHE A 89 -8.17 25.58 -8.86
CA PHE A 89 -9.52 25.76 -8.33
C PHE A 89 -9.47 25.77 -6.80
N ASN A 90 -10.15 26.70 -6.13
CA ASN A 90 -10.19 26.88 -4.66
C ASN A 90 -10.83 25.70 -3.88
N PHE A 91 -10.71 24.45 -4.36
CA PHE A 91 -11.30 23.25 -3.77
C PHE A 91 -10.40 22.50 -2.78
N PHE A 92 -9.29 23.07 -2.32
CA PHE A 92 -8.25 22.41 -1.54
C PHE A 92 -8.74 21.64 -0.29
N LYS A 93 -9.68 22.19 0.49
CA LYS A 93 -10.16 21.49 1.69
C LYS A 93 -10.85 20.16 1.37
N LYS A 94 -11.62 20.13 0.26
CA LYS A 94 -12.29 18.90 -0.19
C LYS A 94 -11.30 17.89 -0.73
N ILE A 95 -10.28 18.35 -1.48
CA ILE A 95 -9.21 17.50 -2.03
C ILE A 95 -8.42 16.88 -0.91
N LYS A 96 -7.98 17.61 0.11
CA LYS A 96 -7.24 17.11 1.26
C LYS A 96 -7.99 15.98 1.98
N LYS A 97 -9.29 16.16 2.23
CA LYS A 97 -10.13 15.12 2.84
C LYS A 97 -10.25 13.89 1.93
N PHE A 98 -10.43 14.09 0.62
CA PHE A 98 -10.48 13.02 -0.35
C PHE A 98 -9.15 12.23 -0.37
N LEU A 99 -8.00 12.91 -0.44
CA LEU A 99 -6.68 12.29 -0.42
C LEU A 99 -6.44 11.44 0.84
N GLN A 100 -6.87 11.93 2.00
CA GLN A 100 -6.78 11.19 3.25
C GLN A 100 -7.60 9.90 3.20
N ILE A 101 -8.87 9.98 2.77
CA ILE A 101 -9.75 8.82 2.66
C ILE A 101 -9.19 7.83 1.63
N TYR A 102 -8.75 8.33 0.47
CA TYR A 102 -8.16 7.53 -0.59
C TYR A 102 -6.92 6.78 -0.10
N SER A 103 -5.98 7.47 0.58
CA SER A 103 -4.77 6.85 1.11
C SER A 103 -5.09 5.74 2.13
N HIS A 104 -6.06 5.96 3.03
CA HIS A 104 -6.49 4.91 3.96
C HIS A 104 -7.09 3.71 3.22
N PHE A 105 -7.91 3.96 2.20
CA PHE A 105 -8.52 2.91 1.39
C PHE A 105 -7.47 2.07 0.64
N VAL A 106 -6.51 2.74 -0.02
CA VAL A 106 -5.43 2.05 -0.75
C VAL A 106 -4.56 1.21 0.19
N ILE A 107 -4.20 1.76 1.36
CA ILE A 107 -3.42 1.04 2.36
C ILE A 107 -4.18 -0.19 2.86
N PHE A 108 -5.48 -0.05 3.13
CA PHE A 108 -6.34 -1.16 3.51
C PHE A 108 -6.35 -2.26 2.44
N VAL A 109 -6.57 -1.89 1.17
CA VAL A 109 -6.58 -2.83 0.04
C VAL A 109 -5.26 -3.57 -0.08
N ILE A 110 -4.13 -2.85 -0.05
CA ILE A 110 -2.79 -3.46 -0.15
C ILE A 110 -2.51 -4.40 1.02
N PHE A 111 -2.91 -4.04 2.23
CA PHE A 111 -2.76 -4.91 3.39
C PHE A 111 -3.56 -6.20 3.22
N VAL A 112 -4.82 -6.10 2.77
CA VAL A 112 -5.67 -7.28 2.50
C VAL A 112 -5.00 -8.18 1.45
N PHE A 113 -4.50 -7.60 0.33
CA PHE A 113 -3.80 -8.37 -0.69
C PHE A 113 -2.52 -9.03 -0.15
N ALA A 114 -1.76 -8.36 0.71
CA ALA A 114 -0.58 -8.93 1.34
C ALA A 114 -0.92 -10.15 2.21
N VAL A 115 -2.00 -10.05 3.00
CA VAL A 115 -2.50 -11.18 3.82
C VAL A 115 -2.99 -12.33 2.95
N ILE A 116 -3.78 -12.05 1.91
CA ILE A 116 -4.26 -13.07 0.97
C ILE A 116 -3.07 -13.77 0.31
N ASN A 117 -2.08 -13.01 -0.18
CA ASN A 117 -0.90 -13.58 -0.83
C ASN A 117 -0.09 -14.46 0.12
N TYR A 118 0.02 -14.09 1.40
CA TYR A 118 0.69 -14.92 2.41
C TYR A 118 0.01 -16.28 2.57
N PHE A 119 -1.31 -16.31 2.75
CA PHE A 119 -2.06 -17.57 2.92
C PHE A 119 -2.12 -18.38 1.63
N TYR A 120 -2.24 -17.72 0.49
CA TYR A 120 -2.20 -18.37 -0.82
C TYR A 120 -0.85 -19.08 -1.03
N PHE A 121 0.25 -18.41 -0.71
CA PHE A 121 1.59 -18.99 -0.81
C PHE A 121 1.76 -20.18 0.16
N LYS A 122 1.25 -20.06 1.39
CA LYS A 122 1.29 -21.14 2.39
C LYS A 122 0.59 -22.42 1.90
N THR A 123 -0.46 -22.29 1.09
CA THR A 123 -1.28 -23.42 0.62
C THR A 123 -0.78 -23.98 -0.70
N TYR A 124 -0.37 -23.11 -1.62
CA TYR A 124 -0.06 -23.49 -3.01
C TYR A 124 1.43 -23.41 -3.36
N GLU A 125 2.28 -22.93 -2.45
CA GLU A 125 3.72 -22.68 -2.65
C GLU A 125 4.03 -21.76 -3.85
N LYS A 126 3.05 -20.94 -4.25
CA LYS A 126 3.12 -20.00 -5.37
C LYS A 126 2.55 -18.65 -4.97
N CYS A 127 3.07 -17.59 -5.57
CA CYS A 127 2.42 -16.26 -5.47
C CYS A 127 1.10 -16.27 -6.24
N ILE A 128 0.21 -15.34 -5.88
CA ILE A 128 -1.07 -15.16 -6.56
C ILE A 128 -0.82 -15.00 -8.07
N ASP A 129 -1.42 -15.87 -8.85
CA ASP A 129 -1.36 -15.89 -10.30
C ASP A 129 -2.78 -15.90 -10.91
N THR A 130 -2.86 -16.13 -12.22
CA THR A 130 -4.14 -16.18 -12.94
C THR A 130 -5.07 -17.29 -12.46
N PHE A 131 -4.56 -18.29 -11.71
CA PHE A 131 -5.37 -19.38 -11.16
C PHE A 131 -6.40 -18.89 -10.15
N ILE A 132 -6.17 -17.75 -9.50
CA ILE A 132 -7.15 -17.14 -8.59
C ILE A 132 -8.49 -16.84 -9.29
N PHE A 133 -8.47 -16.60 -10.62
CA PHE A 133 -9.71 -16.40 -11.38
C PHE A 133 -10.52 -17.68 -11.57
N ALA A 134 -9.94 -18.86 -11.34
CA ALA A 134 -10.69 -20.12 -11.34
C ALA A 134 -11.68 -20.17 -10.18
N ILE A 135 -11.39 -19.51 -9.06
CA ILE A 135 -12.27 -19.36 -7.90
C ILE A 135 -13.61 -18.70 -8.30
N SER A 136 -13.60 -17.83 -9.31
CA SER A 136 -14.83 -17.19 -9.79
C SER A 136 -15.83 -18.16 -10.45
N LYS A 137 -15.40 -19.39 -10.78
CA LYS A 137 -16.24 -20.45 -11.33
C LYS A 137 -16.80 -21.39 -10.26
N GLU A 138 -16.31 -21.29 -9.03
CA GLU A 138 -16.78 -22.06 -7.89
C GLU A 138 -17.93 -21.35 -7.19
N ASP A 139 -18.68 -22.08 -6.37
CA ASP A 139 -19.73 -21.48 -5.55
C ASP A 139 -19.12 -20.50 -4.52
N PRO A 140 -19.46 -19.19 -4.60
CA PRO A 140 -18.89 -18.19 -3.71
C PRO A 140 -19.13 -18.46 -2.23
N LEU A 141 -20.25 -19.11 -1.87
CA LEU A 141 -20.58 -19.46 -0.50
C LEU A 141 -19.70 -20.61 0.02
N ALA A 142 -19.41 -21.60 -0.83
CA ALA A 142 -18.52 -22.70 -0.48
C ALA A 142 -17.09 -22.16 -0.25
N VAL A 143 -16.59 -21.31 -1.15
CA VAL A 143 -15.28 -20.66 -1.02
C VAL A 143 -15.20 -19.83 0.27
N LEU A 144 -16.22 -19.01 0.55
CA LEU A 144 -16.26 -18.18 1.76
C LEU A 144 -16.24 -19.04 3.05
N LYS A 145 -16.98 -20.13 3.05
CA LYS A 145 -17.03 -21.07 4.19
C LYS A 145 -15.66 -21.70 4.43
N THR A 146 -14.98 -22.14 3.38
CA THR A 146 -13.62 -22.71 3.45
C THR A 146 -12.62 -21.65 3.95
N VAL A 147 -12.70 -20.42 3.44
CA VAL A 147 -11.82 -19.33 3.91
C VAL A 147 -12.02 -19.05 5.41
N ILE A 148 -13.24 -19.04 5.90
CA ILE A 148 -13.52 -18.78 7.32
C ILE A 148 -13.10 -19.95 8.21
N SER A 149 -13.22 -21.22 7.73
CA SER A 149 -12.85 -22.40 8.50
C SER A 149 -11.35 -22.65 8.57
N ASP A 150 -10.66 -22.47 7.45
CA ASP A 150 -9.27 -22.93 7.28
C ASP A 150 -8.24 -21.82 7.54
N TYR A 151 -8.66 -20.55 7.46
CA TYR A 151 -7.77 -19.41 7.65
C TYR A 151 -8.16 -18.58 8.89
N PRO A 152 -7.17 -18.05 9.63
CA PRO A 152 -7.42 -17.21 10.79
C PRO A 152 -7.89 -15.80 10.40
N VAL A 153 -9.08 -15.70 9.82
CA VAL A 153 -9.68 -14.45 9.31
C VAL A 153 -9.74 -13.38 10.40
N PHE A 154 -10.07 -13.78 11.65
CA PHE A 154 -10.10 -12.85 12.79
C PHE A 154 -8.73 -12.23 13.09
N THR A 155 -7.65 -13.02 13.03
CA THR A 155 -6.29 -12.49 13.23
C THR A 155 -5.91 -11.54 12.11
N GLY A 156 -6.30 -11.84 10.86
CA GLY A 156 -6.12 -10.94 9.72
C GLY A 156 -6.86 -9.61 9.92
N LEU A 157 -8.11 -9.63 10.37
CA LEU A 157 -8.90 -8.44 10.66
C LEU A 157 -8.26 -7.57 11.77
N ILE A 158 -7.77 -8.19 12.84
CA ILE A 158 -7.05 -7.49 13.91
C ILE A 158 -5.79 -6.80 13.33
N GLY A 159 -5.03 -7.50 12.50
CA GLY A 159 -3.86 -6.94 11.83
C GLY A 159 -4.19 -5.72 10.96
N ILE A 160 -5.30 -5.78 10.22
CA ILE A 160 -5.81 -4.65 9.42
C ILE A 160 -6.13 -3.45 10.31
N ILE A 161 -6.85 -3.66 11.41
CA ILE A 161 -7.22 -2.60 12.35
C ILE A 161 -5.95 -1.95 12.92
N ILE A 162 -4.97 -2.75 13.35
CA ILE A 162 -3.69 -2.26 13.87
C ILE A 162 -2.96 -1.43 12.80
N ALA A 163 -2.86 -1.91 11.56
CA ALA A 163 -2.21 -1.18 10.47
C ALA A 163 -2.89 0.16 10.20
N CYS A 164 -4.22 0.21 10.19
CA CYS A 164 -4.98 1.47 10.01
C CYS A 164 -4.76 2.46 11.16
N VAL A 165 -4.72 1.97 12.41
CA VAL A 165 -4.45 2.80 13.59
C VAL A 165 -3.02 3.36 13.55
N VAL A 166 -2.04 2.51 13.29
CA VAL A 166 -0.63 2.90 13.19
C VAL A 166 -0.44 3.94 12.09
N TYR A 167 -1.03 3.72 10.90
CA TYR A 167 -1.00 4.71 9.83
C TYR A 167 -1.57 6.05 10.26
N LYS A 168 -2.74 6.06 10.90
CA LYS A 168 -3.39 7.30 11.38
C LYS A 168 -2.53 8.04 12.40
N LEU A 169 -1.88 7.32 13.32
CA LEU A 169 -0.99 7.90 14.31
C LEU A 169 0.29 8.48 13.68
N LEU A 170 0.92 7.73 12.78
CA LEU A 170 2.11 8.17 12.06
C LEU A 170 1.81 9.38 11.16
N HIS A 171 0.71 9.34 10.43
CA HIS A 171 0.28 10.46 9.59
C HIS A 171 0.09 11.74 10.42
N LYS A 172 -0.57 11.66 11.59
CA LYS A 172 -0.73 12.80 12.50
C LYS A 172 0.61 13.33 12.99
N LYS A 173 1.53 12.43 13.39
CA LYS A 173 2.86 12.78 13.89
C LYS A 173 3.74 13.42 12.81
N LEU A 174 3.68 12.89 11.59
CA LEU A 174 4.45 13.42 10.45
C LEU A 174 3.95 14.79 10.01
N LEU A 175 2.64 15.00 9.96
CA LEU A 175 2.08 16.33 9.68
C LEU A 175 2.52 17.38 10.73
N ASN A 176 2.54 17.00 12.00
CA ASN A 176 2.99 17.90 13.07
C ASN A 176 4.52 18.17 13.02
N PHE A 177 5.30 17.26 12.45
CA PHE A 177 6.75 17.43 12.30
C PHE A 177 7.12 18.29 11.09
N LEU A 178 6.29 18.25 10.03
CA LEU A 178 6.51 18.97 8.77
C LEU A 178 5.83 20.36 8.72
N ALA A 179 4.98 20.68 9.71
CA ALA A 179 4.34 21.99 9.89
C ALA A 179 5.28 22.94 10.61
#